data_e66097386b5ad9d092d47708ecda2040
#
_entry.id   e66097386b5ad9d092d47708ecda2040
#
_cell.length_a   1.000
_cell.length_b   1.000
_cell.length_c   1.000
_cell.angle_alpha   90.00
_cell.angle_beta   90.00
_cell.angle_gamma   90.00
#
_symmetry.space_group_name_H-M   'P 1'
#
loop_
_entity.id
_entity.type
_entity.pdbx_description
1 polymer ?
#
loop_
_entity_poly.entity_id
_entity_poly.type
_entity_poly.pdbx_seq_one_letter_code
_entity_poly.pdbx_strand_id
1 'polypeptide(L)'
;MRRRLEVHASGDESVSANRKDEDRELHSQGEVKGRKSYGSALLNIGKCLLLIIIIPPFLNYASLQKEGQMLMPKDGQIVDIGLGQKMHLLCKGQGKPVVILDAPTGMSSDIWFHVQQSVSTLTKVCTYDRMGLGFSKRIMQNETTGTEKVWGMSTSGRMVDDLQRLVQAAGVAAPFILVGSELGALNTRFYSHIHDAQVSDLVLIDPIPEDVFEEGQWMEYWYSQVLPSLQAQQFSAATGLSRMLIILGAIEPTIKGENVSEEVIQQQKYLYVTRPQSSAVDEHYFLNESAASVRDITKFKPLSSRMSVSVITGESSTTKYQNP
;
A
#
# COMPACT_ATOMS: atom_id res chain seq x y z
N MET A 1 94.49 19.56 59.44
CA MET A 1 93.80 20.12 60.64
C MET A 1 92.74 21.10 60.22
N ARG A 2 91.56 21.01 60.80
CA ARG A 2 90.28 21.78 60.67
C ARG A 2 89.27 21.28 59.60
N ARG A 3 88.35 20.52 60.10
CA ARG A 3 87.01 20.28 59.58
C ARG A 3 86.16 21.57 59.64
N ARG A 4 85.43 21.82 58.64
CA ARG A 4 84.26 22.73 58.70
C ARG A 4 83.03 22.00 58.22
N LEU A 5 82.02 22.01 59.08
CA LEU A 5 80.69 21.48 58.86
C LEU A 5 79.91 22.39 57.89
N GLU A 6 79.37 21.85 56.86
CA GLU A 6 78.21 22.47 56.13
C GLU A 6 76.93 21.85 56.58
N VAL A 7 76.02 22.69 57.01
CA VAL A 7 74.72 22.37 57.51
C VAL A 7 73.72 22.49 56.36
N HIS A 8 72.87 21.49 56.23
CA HIS A 8 71.82 21.30 55.30
C HIS A 8 70.87 22.49 55.08
N ALA A 9 70.54 22.70 53.82
CA ALA A 9 69.27 23.26 53.31
C ALA A 9 68.72 22.32 52.20
N SER A 10 68.07 21.26 52.62
CA SER A 10 67.33 20.34 51.69
C SER A 10 66.03 19.88 52.28
N GLY A 11 65.13 20.81 52.64
CA GLY A 11 63.86 20.50 53.25
C GLY A 11 62.64 21.07 52.56
N ASP A 12 62.82 22.06 51.67
CA ASP A 12 61.65 22.79 51.16
C ASP A 12 61.23 22.49 49.68
N GLU A 13 62.10 21.89 48.88
CA GLU A 13 61.73 21.57 47.47
C GLU A 13 60.96 20.30 47.30
N SER A 14 61.03 19.32 48.23
CA SER A 14 60.31 18.04 48.09
C SER A 14 58.81 18.15 48.45
N VAL A 15 58.48 19.11 49.34
CA VAL A 15 57.02 19.33 49.75
C VAL A 15 56.23 20.11 48.68
N SER A 16 56.92 21.02 47.97
CA SER A 16 56.34 21.78 46.88
C SER A 16 56.13 20.96 45.62
N ALA A 17 56.97 20.00 45.30
CA ALA A 17 56.80 19.10 44.16
C ALA A 17 55.73 18.10 44.38
N ASN A 18 55.56 17.56 45.58
CA ASN A 18 54.53 16.59 45.90
C ASN A 18 53.07 17.19 45.87
N ARG A 19 52.92 18.48 46.28
CA ARG A 19 51.65 19.20 46.18
C ARG A 19 51.21 19.50 44.73
N LYS A 20 52.18 19.80 43.85
CA LYS A 20 51.88 20.05 42.43
C LYS A 20 51.51 18.78 41.69
N ASP A 21 52.03 17.63 42.07
CA ASP A 21 51.67 16.35 41.43
C ASP A 21 50.34 15.83 41.94
N GLU A 22 49.98 16.01 43.23
CA GLU A 22 48.61 15.69 43.71
C GLU A 22 47.56 16.59 43.08
N ASP A 23 47.78 17.89 42.94
CA ASP A 23 46.81 18.76 42.24
C ASP A 23 46.70 18.45 40.74
N ARG A 24 47.75 17.96 40.06
CA ARG A 24 47.67 17.49 38.68
C ARG A 24 46.94 16.18 38.53
N GLU A 25 47.11 15.22 39.46
CA GLU A 25 46.36 13.97 39.43
C GLU A 25 44.87 14.18 39.75
N LEU A 26 44.55 15.08 40.70
CA LEU A 26 43.14 15.44 40.96
C LEU A 26 42.47 16.15 39.78
N HIS A 27 43.19 17.03 39.06
CA HIS A 27 42.63 17.70 37.89
C HIS A 27 42.50 16.75 36.69
N SER A 28 43.43 15.80 36.50
CA SER A 28 43.32 14.82 35.39
C SER A 28 42.22 13.77 35.61
N GLN A 29 41.98 13.36 36.87
CA GLN A 29 40.86 12.45 37.19
C GLN A 29 39.50 13.11 37.11
N GLY A 30 39.36 14.41 37.35
CA GLY A 30 38.11 15.18 37.21
C GLY A 30 37.69 15.33 35.74
N GLU A 31 38.60 15.62 34.82
CA GLU A 31 38.29 15.79 33.39
C GLU A 31 37.95 14.49 32.68
N VAL A 32 38.60 13.38 33.02
CA VAL A 32 38.34 12.08 32.39
C VAL A 32 37.00 11.48 32.80
N LYS A 33 36.53 11.71 34.03
CA LYS A 33 35.18 11.23 34.48
C LYS A 33 34.04 11.98 33.83
N GLY A 34 34.16 13.31 33.63
CA GLY A 34 33.14 14.13 32.98
C GLY A 34 32.91 13.73 31.50
N ARG A 35 34.01 13.50 30.75
CA ARG A 35 33.91 13.18 29.33
C ARG A 35 33.36 11.79 29.03
N LYS A 36 33.58 10.79 29.88
CA LYS A 36 32.98 9.45 29.77
C LYS A 36 31.48 9.46 30.08
N SER A 37 31.01 10.31 30.98
CA SER A 37 29.60 10.43 31.35
C SER A 37 28.75 11.03 30.23
N TYR A 38 29.20 12.07 29.55
CA TYR A 38 28.48 12.67 28.42
C TYR A 38 28.41 11.73 27.19
N GLY A 39 29.48 11.02 26.88
CA GLY A 39 29.49 10.04 25.80
C GLY A 39 28.50 8.88 26.02
N SER A 40 28.44 8.35 27.26
CA SER A 40 27.49 7.28 27.60
C SER A 40 26.05 7.77 27.62
N ALA A 41 25.80 9.01 28.09
CA ALA A 41 24.46 9.62 28.05
C ALA A 41 23.98 9.85 26.62
N LEU A 42 24.82 10.39 25.73
CA LEU A 42 24.50 10.57 24.29
C LEU A 42 24.23 9.23 23.61
N LEU A 43 25.00 8.20 23.93
CA LEU A 43 24.83 6.86 23.36
C LEU A 43 23.51 6.21 23.84
N ASN A 44 23.12 6.42 25.09
CA ASN A 44 21.84 5.95 25.61
C ASN A 44 20.65 6.73 25.02
N ILE A 45 20.76 8.04 24.86
CA ILE A 45 19.77 8.85 24.15
C ILE A 45 19.62 8.37 22.71
N GLY A 46 20.74 8.14 22.00
CA GLY A 46 20.72 7.58 20.64
C GLY A 46 20.03 6.23 20.56
N LYS A 47 20.28 5.31 21.51
CA LYS A 47 19.59 4.03 21.61
C LYS A 47 18.09 4.20 21.86
N CYS A 48 17.68 5.08 22.77
CA CYS A 48 16.27 5.35 23.03
C CYS A 48 15.57 5.93 21.80
N LEU A 49 16.18 6.88 21.09
CA LEU A 49 15.65 7.43 19.85
C LEU A 49 15.51 6.36 18.76
N LEU A 50 16.52 5.50 18.61
CA LEU A 50 16.47 4.38 17.66
C LEU A 50 15.35 3.41 17.98
N LEU A 51 15.11 3.09 19.24
CA LEU A 51 13.99 2.24 19.66
C LEU A 51 12.64 2.90 19.36
N ILE A 52 12.50 4.22 19.61
CA ILE A 52 11.28 4.98 19.31
C ILE A 52 10.99 4.98 17.78
N ILE A 53 12.03 4.96 16.95
CA ILE A 53 11.87 4.93 15.48
C ILE A 53 11.54 3.51 14.97
N ILE A 54 12.14 2.46 15.57
CA ILE A 54 12.00 1.09 15.05
C ILE A 54 10.79 0.35 15.63
N ILE A 55 10.49 0.52 16.91
CA ILE A 55 9.43 -0.24 17.58
C ILE A 55 8.03 -0.01 16.96
N PRO A 56 7.57 1.24 16.74
CA PRO A 56 6.23 1.47 16.21
C PRO A 56 5.98 0.84 14.83
N PRO A 57 6.85 0.96 13.82
CA PRO A 57 6.66 0.27 12.55
C PRO A 57 6.60 -1.26 12.70
N PHE A 58 7.46 -1.83 13.54
CA PHE A 58 7.46 -3.27 13.79
C PHE A 58 6.17 -3.76 14.44
N LEU A 59 5.68 -3.06 15.47
CA LEU A 59 4.42 -3.37 16.13
C LEU A 59 3.23 -3.19 15.18
N ASN A 60 3.24 -2.12 14.36
CA ASN A 60 2.23 -1.87 13.35
C ASN A 60 2.18 -3.03 12.34
N TYR A 61 3.33 -3.45 11.82
CA TYR A 61 3.41 -4.58 10.88
C TYR A 61 2.88 -5.88 11.50
N ALA A 62 3.33 -6.23 12.72
CA ALA A 62 2.89 -7.44 13.41
C ALA A 62 1.37 -7.43 13.68
N SER A 63 0.82 -6.26 14.07
CA SER A 63 -0.61 -6.08 14.30
C SER A 63 -1.41 -6.25 13.01
N LEU A 64 -0.96 -5.64 11.90
CA LEU A 64 -1.63 -5.75 10.60
C LEU A 64 -1.66 -7.18 10.07
N GLN A 65 -0.60 -7.96 10.28
CA GLN A 65 -0.59 -9.39 9.90
C GLN A 65 -1.65 -10.19 10.66
N LYS A 66 -1.80 -9.94 11.95
CA LYS A 66 -2.80 -10.60 12.80
C LYS A 66 -4.23 -10.15 12.44
N GLU A 67 -4.43 -8.85 12.27
CA GLU A 67 -5.73 -8.27 11.93
C GLU A 67 -6.22 -8.75 10.56
N GLY A 68 -5.34 -8.85 9.56
CA GLY A 68 -5.68 -9.35 8.24
C GLY A 68 -6.24 -10.76 8.23
N GLN A 69 -5.84 -11.60 9.19
CA GLN A 69 -6.41 -12.94 9.34
C GLN A 69 -7.78 -12.93 10.05
N MET A 70 -7.96 -12.02 11.01
CA MET A 70 -9.20 -11.97 11.80
C MET A 70 -10.33 -11.19 11.12
N LEU A 71 -9.97 -10.18 10.32
CA LEU A 71 -10.92 -9.26 9.71
C LEU A 71 -11.33 -9.66 8.29
N MET A 72 -10.81 -10.77 7.76
CA MET A 72 -11.27 -11.27 6.45
C MET A 72 -12.77 -11.62 6.53
N PRO A 73 -13.58 -11.19 5.53
CA PRO A 73 -15.01 -11.51 5.49
C PRO A 73 -15.25 -13.03 5.59
N LYS A 74 -16.19 -13.45 6.42
CA LYS A 74 -16.50 -14.89 6.63
C LYS A 74 -16.97 -15.59 5.38
N ASP A 75 -17.68 -14.84 4.51
CA ASP A 75 -18.19 -15.34 3.23
C ASP A 75 -17.16 -15.17 2.09
N GLY A 76 -16.01 -14.54 2.38
CA GLY A 76 -14.90 -14.38 1.46
C GLY A 76 -14.05 -15.63 1.37
N GLN A 77 -13.54 -15.92 0.19
CA GLN A 77 -12.65 -17.05 -0.06
C GLN A 77 -11.32 -16.59 -0.63
N ILE A 78 -10.26 -17.25 -0.22
CA ILE A 78 -8.92 -17.07 -0.81
C ILE A 78 -8.75 -18.15 -1.87
N VAL A 79 -8.70 -17.74 -3.12
CA VAL A 79 -8.60 -18.62 -4.29
C VAL A 79 -7.14 -18.65 -4.77
N ASP A 80 -6.57 -19.84 -4.90
CA ASP A 80 -5.27 -20.03 -5.52
C ASP A 80 -5.42 -19.96 -7.05
N ILE A 81 -4.78 -18.95 -7.65
CA ILE A 81 -4.84 -18.70 -9.09
C ILE A 81 -3.63 -19.26 -9.86
N GLY A 82 -2.82 -20.08 -9.18
CA GLY A 82 -1.57 -20.60 -9.69
C GLY A 82 -0.38 -19.65 -9.48
N LEU A 83 0.81 -20.13 -9.84
CA LEU A 83 2.07 -19.37 -9.68
C LEU A 83 2.32 -18.89 -8.23
N GLY A 84 1.77 -19.60 -7.23
CA GLY A 84 1.85 -19.22 -5.82
C GLY A 84 1.03 -17.99 -5.44
N GLN A 85 0.21 -17.45 -6.33
CA GLN A 85 -0.60 -16.25 -6.10
C GLN A 85 -1.97 -16.63 -5.54
N LYS A 86 -2.45 -15.84 -4.59
CA LYS A 86 -3.74 -16.06 -3.92
C LYS A 86 -4.57 -14.79 -3.91
N MET A 87 -5.77 -14.86 -4.44
CA MET A 87 -6.70 -13.74 -4.53
C MET A 87 -7.93 -13.93 -3.65
N HIS A 88 -8.35 -12.84 -3.03
CA HIS A 88 -9.61 -12.79 -2.30
C HIS A 88 -10.77 -12.57 -3.26
N LEU A 89 -11.82 -13.37 -3.10
CA LEU A 89 -13.08 -13.31 -3.85
C LEU A 89 -14.24 -13.37 -2.88
N LEU A 90 -15.21 -12.47 -3.03
CA LEU A 90 -16.43 -12.43 -2.25
C LEU A 90 -17.63 -12.39 -3.19
N CYS A 91 -18.42 -13.49 -3.23
CA CYS A 91 -19.64 -13.56 -4.02
C CYS A 91 -20.86 -13.60 -3.12
N LYS A 92 -21.90 -12.81 -3.46
CA LYS A 92 -23.20 -12.79 -2.79
C LYS A 92 -24.33 -12.97 -3.82
N GLY A 93 -25.50 -13.41 -3.34
CA GLY A 93 -26.66 -13.64 -4.19
C GLY A 93 -26.54 -14.91 -5.03
N GLN A 94 -27.56 -15.15 -5.87
CA GLN A 94 -27.66 -16.30 -6.75
C GLN A 94 -28.29 -15.87 -8.08
N GLY A 95 -27.99 -16.58 -9.14
CA GLY A 95 -28.58 -16.32 -10.47
C GLY A 95 -27.50 -16.10 -11.55
N LYS A 96 -28.01 -15.80 -12.75
CA LYS A 96 -27.21 -15.49 -13.96
C LYS A 96 -27.90 -14.34 -14.71
N PRO A 97 -27.13 -13.51 -15.43
CA PRO A 97 -25.65 -13.49 -15.53
C PRO A 97 -24.98 -13.13 -14.20
N VAL A 98 -23.71 -13.55 -14.04
CA VAL A 98 -22.92 -13.18 -12.86
C VAL A 98 -22.35 -11.78 -13.06
N VAL A 99 -22.52 -10.91 -12.08
CA VAL A 99 -21.90 -9.57 -12.06
C VAL A 99 -20.54 -9.64 -11.40
N ILE A 100 -19.49 -9.11 -12.03
CA ILE A 100 -18.14 -8.99 -11.47
C ILE A 100 -17.80 -7.51 -11.37
N LEU A 101 -17.42 -7.08 -10.15
CA LEU A 101 -17.11 -5.69 -9.84
C LEU A 101 -15.59 -5.53 -9.67
N ASP A 102 -14.97 -4.67 -10.50
CA ASP A 102 -13.57 -4.28 -10.40
C ASP A 102 -13.44 -2.87 -9.83
N ALA A 103 -12.61 -2.74 -8.79
CA ALA A 103 -12.52 -1.54 -7.97
C ALA A 103 -11.76 -0.40 -8.67
N PRO A 104 -11.91 0.87 -8.21
CA PRO A 104 -11.11 2.00 -8.66
C PRO A 104 -9.61 1.82 -8.40
N THR A 105 -8.80 2.70 -8.95
CA THR A 105 -7.33 2.69 -8.82
C THR A 105 -6.89 2.68 -7.36
N GLY A 106 -6.05 1.72 -6.99
CA GLY A 106 -5.51 1.58 -5.64
C GLY A 106 -6.52 1.21 -4.57
N MET A 107 -7.74 0.82 -4.93
CA MET A 107 -8.79 0.46 -3.99
C MET A 107 -9.06 -1.05 -3.99
N SER A 108 -9.47 -1.57 -2.83
CA SER A 108 -9.92 -2.95 -2.64
C SER A 108 -11.43 -3.08 -2.84
N SER A 109 -11.91 -4.31 -2.83
CA SER A 109 -13.30 -4.65 -3.11
C SER A 109 -14.33 -4.09 -2.12
N ASP A 110 -13.90 -3.62 -0.94
CA ASP A 110 -14.75 -3.03 0.08
C ASP A 110 -15.52 -1.79 -0.40
N ILE A 111 -14.98 -1.05 -1.37
CA ILE A 111 -15.68 0.10 -1.97
C ILE A 111 -17.05 -0.29 -2.56
N TRP A 112 -17.19 -1.52 -2.98
CA TRP A 112 -18.42 -2.05 -3.56
C TRP A 112 -19.46 -2.55 -2.53
N PHE A 113 -19.21 -2.39 -1.22
CA PHE A 113 -20.05 -2.96 -0.15
C PHE A 113 -21.54 -2.71 -0.37
N HIS A 114 -21.96 -1.46 -0.57
CA HIS A 114 -23.38 -1.11 -0.76
C HIS A 114 -23.92 -1.57 -2.12
N VAL A 115 -23.12 -1.46 -3.17
CA VAL A 115 -23.50 -1.91 -4.51
C VAL A 115 -23.66 -3.43 -4.52
N GLN A 116 -22.72 -4.16 -3.93
CA GLN A 116 -22.79 -5.61 -3.81
C GLN A 116 -24.03 -6.05 -3.03
N GLN A 117 -24.35 -5.36 -1.93
CA GLN A 117 -25.53 -5.67 -1.13
C GLN A 117 -26.81 -5.49 -1.94
N SER A 118 -26.94 -4.41 -2.69
CA SER A 118 -28.12 -4.14 -3.53
C SER A 118 -28.24 -5.09 -4.71
N VAL A 119 -27.15 -5.31 -5.47
CA VAL A 119 -27.15 -6.17 -6.65
C VAL A 119 -27.33 -7.64 -6.29
N SER A 120 -26.86 -8.08 -5.11
CA SER A 120 -27.00 -9.47 -4.65
C SER A 120 -28.46 -9.91 -4.47
N THR A 121 -29.39 -8.97 -4.36
CA THR A 121 -30.85 -9.28 -4.32
C THR A 121 -31.40 -9.67 -5.68
N LEU A 122 -30.73 -9.29 -6.76
CA LEU A 122 -31.16 -9.49 -8.14
C LEU A 122 -30.49 -10.68 -8.82
N THR A 123 -29.18 -10.83 -8.59
CA THR A 123 -28.37 -11.88 -9.21
C THR A 123 -27.12 -12.18 -8.37
N LYS A 124 -26.33 -13.16 -8.81
CA LYS A 124 -25.02 -13.41 -8.20
C LYS A 124 -24.06 -12.28 -8.56
N VAL A 125 -23.47 -11.64 -7.55
CA VAL A 125 -22.47 -10.58 -7.69
C VAL A 125 -21.20 -10.94 -6.94
N CYS A 126 -20.07 -10.79 -7.61
CA CYS A 126 -18.74 -11.09 -7.08
C CYS A 126 -17.89 -9.84 -7.10
N THR A 127 -17.21 -9.57 -5.98
CA THR A 127 -16.15 -8.59 -5.85
C THR A 127 -14.85 -9.32 -5.57
N TYR A 128 -13.73 -8.75 -5.96
CA TYR A 128 -12.42 -9.34 -5.73
C TYR A 128 -11.39 -8.27 -5.42
N ASP A 129 -10.34 -8.66 -4.71
CA ASP A 129 -9.20 -7.79 -4.48
C ASP A 129 -8.12 -8.11 -5.50
N ARG A 130 -7.64 -7.09 -6.24
CA ARG A 130 -6.48 -7.25 -7.12
C ARG A 130 -5.23 -7.62 -6.34
N MET A 131 -4.25 -8.20 -7.01
CA MET A 131 -3.04 -8.71 -6.37
C MET A 131 -2.30 -7.63 -5.57
N GLY A 132 -2.10 -7.92 -4.28
CA GLY A 132 -1.44 -7.02 -3.33
C GLY A 132 -2.35 -5.92 -2.79
N LEU A 133 -3.65 -5.95 -3.04
CA LEU A 133 -4.67 -5.10 -2.41
C LEU A 133 -5.56 -5.93 -1.48
N GLY A 134 -6.19 -5.26 -0.52
CA GLY A 134 -7.17 -5.87 0.35
C GLY A 134 -6.65 -7.10 1.09
N PHE A 135 -7.32 -8.22 0.88
CA PHE A 135 -6.94 -9.52 1.44
C PHE A 135 -6.18 -10.40 0.44
N SER A 136 -5.97 -9.95 -0.80
CA SER A 136 -5.13 -10.63 -1.79
C SER A 136 -3.66 -10.43 -1.50
N LYS A 137 -2.88 -11.51 -1.48
CA LYS A 137 -1.46 -11.47 -1.16
C LYS A 137 -0.61 -11.76 -2.40
N ARG A 138 0.29 -10.84 -2.69
CA ARG A 138 1.35 -11.06 -3.66
C ARG A 138 2.50 -11.79 -2.96
N ILE A 139 2.83 -12.99 -3.41
CA ILE A 139 4.04 -13.68 -2.97
C ILE A 139 5.17 -13.17 -3.86
N MET A 140 6.10 -12.43 -3.26
CA MET A 140 7.36 -12.10 -3.94
C MET A 140 8.21 -13.37 -3.98
N GLN A 141 8.14 -14.11 -5.06
CA GLN A 141 9.14 -15.12 -5.33
C GLN A 141 10.37 -14.42 -5.92
N ASN A 142 11.55 -14.76 -5.41
CA ASN A 142 12.85 -14.32 -5.95
C ASN A 142 13.13 -14.93 -7.34
N GLU A 143 12.11 -15.16 -8.14
CA GLU A 143 12.26 -15.85 -9.41
C GLU A 143 12.43 -14.87 -10.54
N THR A 144 13.66 -14.77 -10.93
CA THR A 144 14.18 -14.20 -12.18
C THR A 144 13.79 -15.01 -13.43
N THR A 145 12.63 -15.56 -13.52
CA THR A 145 12.18 -16.21 -14.76
C THR A 145 11.63 -15.18 -15.73
N GLY A 146 12.30 -15.09 -16.89
CA GLY A 146 12.21 -13.99 -17.86
C GLY A 146 10.84 -13.64 -18.46
N THR A 147 9.78 -14.38 -18.15
CA THR A 147 8.42 -14.13 -18.62
C THR A 147 7.64 -13.14 -17.76
N GLU A 148 7.98 -12.98 -16.48
CA GLU A 148 7.30 -12.02 -15.59
C GLU A 148 7.74 -10.57 -15.79
N LYS A 149 8.88 -10.34 -16.44
CA LYS A 149 9.34 -8.99 -16.80
C LYS A 149 8.55 -8.35 -17.93
N VAL A 150 7.80 -9.12 -18.72
CA VAL A 150 7.07 -8.62 -19.90
C VAL A 150 5.77 -7.92 -19.51
N TRP A 151 5.15 -8.31 -18.40
CA TRP A 151 3.96 -7.67 -17.86
C TRP A 151 4.36 -6.96 -16.58
N GLY A 152 4.41 -5.65 -16.59
CA GLY A 152 4.59 -4.88 -15.35
C GLY A 152 3.66 -5.40 -14.25
N MET A 153 4.13 -5.43 -13.01
CA MET A 153 3.44 -6.13 -11.91
C MET A 153 2.03 -5.61 -11.60
N SER A 154 1.65 -4.42 -12.08
CA SER A 154 0.33 -3.80 -11.83
C SER A 154 -0.22 -3.10 -13.07
N THR A 155 -0.12 -3.77 -14.23
CA THR A 155 -0.72 -3.31 -15.50
C THR A 155 -2.05 -4.01 -15.76
N SER A 156 -2.93 -3.40 -16.57
CA SER A 156 -4.21 -3.99 -16.97
C SER A 156 -4.06 -5.36 -17.61
N GLY A 157 -3.02 -5.59 -18.40
CA GLY A 157 -2.77 -6.90 -19.01
C GLY A 157 -2.55 -7.99 -17.96
N ARG A 158 -1.77 -7.70 -16.91
CA ARG A 158 -1.55 -8.65 -15.80
C ARG A 158 -2.79 -8.84 -14.96
N MET A 159 -3.50 -7.76 -14.62
CA MET A 159 -4.71 -7.83 -13.80
C MET A 159 -5.81 -8.62 -14.48
N VAL A 160 -5.93 -8.52 -15.80
CA VAL A 160 -6.90 -9.27 -16.59
C VAL A 160 -6.54 -10.76 -16.66
N ASP A 161 -5.26 -11.11 -16.80
CA ASP A 161 -4.82 -12.52 -16.69
C ASP A 161 -5.11 -13.10 -15.30
N ASP A 162 -4.83 -12.33 -14.25
CA ASP A 162 -5.14 -12.73 -12.87
C ASP A 162 -6.66 -12.90 -12.64
N LEU A 163 -7.49 -12.00 -13.19
CA LEU A 163 -8.96 -12.12 -13.14
C LEU A 163 -9.45 -13.35 -13.88
N GLN A 164 -8.92 -13.63 -15.09
CA GLN A 164 -9.28 -14.83 -15.84
C GLN A 164 -8.95 -16.12 -15.08
N ARG A 165 -7.76 -16.17 -14.46
CA ARG A 165 -7.37 -17.30 -13.60
C ARG A 165 -8.28 -17.41 -12.37
N LEU A 166 -8.63 -16.28 -11.76
CA LEU A 166 -9.52 -16.23 -10.60
C LEU A 166 -10.89 -16.81 -10.91
N VAL A 167 -11.55 -16.35 -11.99
CA VAL A 167 -12.90 -16.83 -12.34
C VAL A 167 -12.89 -18.31 -12.72
N GLN A 168 -11.83 -18.78 -13.38
CA GLN A 168 -11.64 -20.20 -13.70
C GLN A 168 -11.43 -21.05 -12.44
N ALA A 169 -10.50 -20.66 -11.58
CA ALA A 169 -10.18 -21.41 -10.35
C ALA A 169 -11.35 -21.44 -9.36
N ALA A 170 -12.13 -20.35 -9.28
CA ALA A 170 -13.32 -20.25 -8.45
C ALA A 170 -14.59 -20.90 -9.06
N GLY A 171 -14.52 -21.39 -10.29
CA GLY A 171 -15.65 -21.98 -10.99
C GLY A 171 -16.80 -20.98 -11.24
N VAL A 172 -16.48 -19.69 -11.43
CA VAL A 172 -17.49 -18.67 -11.73
C VAL A 172 -17.88 -18.80 -13.19
N ALA A 173 -19.14 -19.14 -13.43
CA ALA A 173 -19.63 -19.46 -14.77
C ALA A 173 -19.98 -18.21 -15.56
N ALA A 174 -19.46 -18.10 -16.79
CA ALA A 174 -19.89 -17.11 -17.78
C ALA A 174 -21.36 -17.37 -18.26
N PRO A 175 -22.03 -16.39 -18.89
CA PRO A 175 -21.53 -15.05 -19.21
C PRO A 175 -21.50 -14.10 -18.00
N PHE A 176 -20.62 -13.09 -18.06
CA PHE A 176 -20.46 -12.08 -17.04
C PHE A 176 -21.06 -10.74 -17.47
N ILE A 177 -21.57 -9.98 -16.50
CA ILE A 177 -21.69 -8.53 -16.58
C ILE A 177 -20.46 -7.98 -15.86
N LEU A 178 -19.58 -7.30 -16.56
CA LEU A 178 -18.41 -6.68 -15.97
C LEU A 178 -18.70 -5.23 -15.63
N VAL A 179 -18.40 -4.84 -14.40
CA VAL A 179 -18.55 -3.48 -13.90
C VAL A 179 -17.20 -3.00 -13.41
N GLY A 180 -16.68 -1.92 -13.95
CA GLY A 180 -15.39 -1.37 -13.54
C GLY A 180 -15.46 0.13 -13.31
N SER A 181 -14.68 0.61 -12.33
CA SER A 181 -14.53 2.03 -12.07
C SER A 181 -13.06 2.45 -12.20
N GLU A 182 -12.76 3.60 -12.79
CA GLU A 182 -11.42 4.13 -13.05
C GLU A 182 -10.50 3.09 -13.71
N LEU A 183 -9.44 2.61 -13.03
CA LEU A 183 -8.57 1.52 -13.50
C LEU A 183 -9.36 0.22 -13.71
N GLY A 184 -10.35 -0.07 -12.84
CA GLY A 184 -11.23 -1.22 -13.03
C GLY A 184 -12.03 -1.12 -14.33
N ALA A 185 -12.36 0.08 -14.81
CA ALA A 185 -12.98 0.27 -16.12
C ALA A 185 -12.01 -0.04 -17.27
N LEU A 186 -10.73 0.30 -17.14
CA LEU A 186 -9.70 -0.11 -18.11
C LEU A 186 -9.55 -1.63 -18.15
N ASN A 187 -9.47 -2.27 -16.98
CA ASN A 187 -9.33 -3.73 -16.86
C ASN A 187 -10.54 -4.47 -17.47
N THR A 188 -11.76 -4.06 -17.13
CA THR A 188 -12.98 -4.70 -17.64
C THR A 188 -13.12 -4.51 -19.14
N ARG A 189 -12.72 -3.37 -19.69
CA ARG A 189 -12.63 -3.16 -21.15
C ARG A 189 -11.60 -4.08 -21.78
N PHE A 190 -10.37 -4.12 -21.23
CA PHE A 190 -9.30 -4.98 -21.75
C PHE A 190 -9.72 -6.45 -21.72
N TYR A 191 -10.35 -6.90 -20.61
CA TYR A 191 -10.92 -8.24 -20.50
C TYR A 191 -11.95 -8.52 -21.60
N SER A 192 -12.86 -7.57 -21.84
CA SER A 192 -13.93 -7.69 -22.81
C SER A 192 -13.42 -7.76 -24.26
N HIS A 193 -12.26 -7.15 -24.56
CA HIS A 193 -11.62 -7.31 -25.86
C HIS A 193 -10.99 -8.69 -26.04
N ILE A 194 -10.40 -9.26 -24.99
CA ILE A 194 -9.69 -10.55 -25.09
C ILE A 194 -10.65 -11.72 -24.94
N HIS A 195 -11.58 -11.65 -24.00
CA HIS A 195 -12.52 -12.74 -23.61
C HIS A 195 -13.97 -12.40 -23.94
N ASP A 196 -14.20 -11.82 -25.11
CA ASP A 196 -15.53 -11.34 -25.54
C ASP A 196 -16.64 -12.39 -25.48
N ALA A 197 -16.34 -13.67 -25.70
CA ALA A 197 -17.32 -14.76 -25.58
C ALA A 197 -17.83 -14.98 -24.13
N GLN A 198 -17.12 -14.51 -23.14
CA GLN A 198 -17.47 -14.66 -21.72
C GLN A 198 -18.25 -13.47 -21.16
N VAL A 199 -18.31 -12.34 -21.89
CA VAL A 199 -18.90 -11.09 -21.40
C VAL A 199 -20.20 -10.80 -22.17
N SER A 200 -21.31 -10.64 -21.45
CA SER A 200 -22.58 -10.21 -22.02
C SER A 200 -22.74 -8.69 -22.05
N ASP A 201 -22.34 -8.03 -20.97
CA ASP A 201 -22.53 -6.59 -20.78
C ASP A 201 -21.34 -5.96 -20.06
N LEU A 202 -21.07 -4.70 -20.35
CA LEU A 202 -19.99 -3.91 -19.79
C LEU A 202 -20.54 -2.60 -19.21
N VAL A 203 -20.28 -2.35 -17.93
CA VAL A 203 -20.65 -1.11 -17.25
C VAL A 203 -19.40 -0.40 -16.78
N LEU A 204 -19.19 0.80 -17.27
CA LEU A 204 -18.03 1.64 -16.96
C LEU A 204 -18.48 2.80 -16.07
N ILE A 205 -17.89 2.92 -14.89
CA ILE A 205 -18.19 3.97 -13.92
C ILE A 205 -16.98 4.89 -13.81
N ASP A 206 -17.17 6.16 -14.14
CA ASP A 206 -16.11 7.16 -14.14
C ASP A 206 -14.81 6.66 -14.82
N PRO A 207 -14.90 6.14 -16.07
CA PRO A 207 -13.75 5.53 -16.72
C PRO A 207 -12.65 6.55 -16.97
N ILE A 208 -11.40 6.13 -16.77
CA ILE A 208 -10.24 6.93 -17.15
C ILE A 208 -10.15 6.97 -18.68
N PRO A 209 -10.05 8.17 -19.31
CA PRO A 209 -9.82 8.26 -20.75
C PRO A 209 -8.48 7.61 -21.14
N GLU A 210 -8.47 6.83 -22.22
CA GLU A 210 -7.29 6.07 -22.65
C GLU A 210 -6.14 6.97 -23.12
N ASP A 211 -6.46 8.18 -23.54
CA ASP A 211 -5.58 9.21 -24.08
C ASP A 211 -5.19 10.28 -23.05
N VAL A 212 -5.67 10.18 -21.80
CA VAL A 212 -5.43 11.20 -20.76
C VAL A 212 -3.94 11.51 -20.55
N PHE A 213 -3.07 10.52 -20.73
CA PHE A 213 -1.62 10.68 -20.58
C PHE A 213 -0.90 11.09 -21.88
N GLU A 214 -1.59 11.25 -23.00
CA GLU A 214 -1.01 11.82 -24.21
C GLU A 214 -0.81 13.33 -24.08
N GLU A 215 -1.60 13.98 -23.24
CA GLU A 215 -1.40 15.38 -22.86
C GLU A 215 -0.29 15.48 -21.81
N GLY A 216 0.80 16.19 -22.15
CA GLY A 216 1.98 16.31 -21.28
C GLY A 216 1.71 16.84 -19.88
N GLN A 217 0.68 17.70 -19.74
CA GLN A 217 0.27 18.27 -18.45
C GLN A 217 -0.22 17.19 -17.47
N TRP A 218 -1.00 16.20 -17.93
CA TRP A 218 -1.46 15.09 -17.08
C TRP A 218 -0.32 14.20 -16.66
N MET A 219 0.59 13.89 -17.56
CA MET A 219 1.78 13.11 -17.26
C MET A 219 2.63 13.81 -16.18
N GLU A 220 2.89 15.11 -16.35
CA GLU A 220 3.67 15.90 -15.39
C GLU A 220 2.97 15.95 -14.02
N TYR A 221 1.68 16.31 -13.99
CA TYR A 221 0.90 16.35 -12.76
C TYR A 221 0.90 14.99 -12.02
N TRP A 222 0.71 13.90 -12.78
CA TRP A 222 0.63 12.57 -12.21
C TRP A 222 1.94 12.15 -11.52
N TYR A 223 3.06 12.33 -12.20
CA TYR A 223 4.37 11.91 -11.69
C TYR A 223 4.99 12.91 -10.70
N SER A 224 4.63 14.19 -10.76
CA SER A 224 5.19 15.22 -9.86
C SER A 224 4.34 15.48 -8.60
N GLN A 225 3.03 15.21 -8.64
CA GLN A 225 2.10 15.51 -7.55
C GLN A 225 1.45 14.25 -6.99
N VAL A 226 0.78 13.46 -7.84
CA VAL A 226 -0.03 12.32 -7.38
C VAL A 226 0.86 11.22 -6.79
N LEU A 227 1.84 10.75 -7.53
CA LEU A 227 2.72 9.67 -7.07
C LEU A 227 3.53 10.03 -5.81
N PRO A 228 4.17 11.20 -5.69
CA PRO A 228 4.85 11.57 -4.45
C PRO A 228 3.90 11.66 -3.25
N SER A 229 2.66 12.14 -3.43
CA SER A 229 1.66 12.17 -2.36
C SER A 229 1.28 10.76 -1.88
N LEU A 230 1.12 9.81 -2.79
CA LEU A 230 0.85 8.41 -2.47
C LEU A 230 2.05 7.74 -1.77
N GLN A 231 3.28 8.03 -2.19
CA GLN A 231 4.48 7.56 -1.53
C GLN A 231 4.61 8.11 -0.10
N ALA A 232 4.25 9.38 0.13
CA ALA A 232 4.19 9.96 1.47
C ALA A 232 3.12 9.26 2.34
N GLN A 233 1.96 8.92 1.78
CA GLN A 233 0.94 8.12 2.47
C GLN A 233 1.45 6.70 2.76
N GLN A 234 2.18 6.08 1.84
CA GLN A 234 2.81 4.78 2.02
C GLN A 234 3.80 4.80 3.20
N PHE A 235 4.64 5.82 3.28
CA PHE A 235 5.55 6.02 4.41
C PHE A 235 4.80 6.22 5.74
N SER A 236 3.75 7.05 5.74
CA SER A 236 2.88 7.29 6.91
C SER A 236 2.22 5.99 7.39
N ALA A 237 1.73 5.17 6.47
CA ALA A 237 1.13 3.89 6.79
C ALA A 237 2.15 2.87 7.32
N ALA A 238 3.34 2.80 6.71
CA ALA A 238 4.41 1.90 7.12
C ALA A 238 4.95 2.22 8.53
N THR A 239 5.04 3.51 8.87
CA THR A 239 5.48 3.96 10.21
C THR A 239 4.41 3.83 11.30
N GLY A 240 3.15 3.55 10.91
CA GLY A 240 2.02 3.47 11.84
C GLY A 240 1.34 4.81 12.13
N LEU A 241 1.79 5.91 11.52
CA LEU A 241 1.22 7.24 11.71
C LEU A 241 -0.25 7.29 11.25
N SER A 242 -0.57 6.73 10.08
CA SER A 242 -1.95 6.65 9.59
C SER A 242 -2.86 5.91 10.56
N ARG A 243 -2.37 4.84 11.18
CA ARG A 243 -3.12 4.08 12.19
C ARG A 243 -3.38 4.92 13.44
N MET A 244 -2.39 5.66 13.90
CA MET A 244 -2.55 6.56 15.03
C MET A 244 -3.60 7.64 14.75
N LEU A 245 -3.62 8.22 13.56
CA LEU A 245 -4.62 9.21 13.15
C LEU A 245 -6.04 8.64 13.11
N ILE A 246 -6.21 7.38 12.70
CA ILE A 246 -7.50 6.68 12.74
C ILE A 246 -7.96 6.44 14.19
N ILE A 247 -7.05 6.01 15.07
CA ILE A 247 -7.38 5.79 16.50
C ILE A 247 -7.79 7.09 17.18
N LEU A 248 -7.15 8.21 16.83
CA LEU A 248 -7.48 9.55 17.35
C LEU A 248 -8.74 10.16 16.70
N GLY A 249 -9.38 9.48 15.74
CA GLY A 249 -10.55 9.98 15.03
C GLY A 249 -10.29 11.12 14.05
N ALA A 250 -9.01 11.38 13.72
CA ALA A 250 -8.64 12.39 12.73
C ALA A 250 -8.91 11.93 11.28
N ILE A 251 -8.98 10.62 11.07
CA ILE A 251 -9.33 9.98 9.79
C ILE A 251 -10.48 9.02 10.06
N GLU A 252 -11.57 9.21 9.33
CA GLU A 252 -12.73 8.34 9.39
C GLU A 252 -12.80 7.39 8.18
N PRO A 253 -13.36 6.17 8.35
CA PRO A 253 -13.60 5.25 7.25
C PRO A 253 -14.51 5.86 6.19
N THR A 254 -14.30 5.48 4.92
CA THR A 254 -14.99 6.05 3.75
C THR A 254 -16.46 5.61 3.67
N ILE A 255 -16.80 4.42 4.15
CA ILE A 255 -18.16 3.88 4.07
C ILE A 255 -18.94 4.29 5.32
N LYS A 256 -19.97 5.09 5.09
CA LYS A 256 -20.94 5.51 6.11
C LYS A 256 -22.32 5.03 5.71
N GLY A 257 -23.16 4.65 6.65
CA GLY A 257 -24.54 4.26 6.39
C GLY A 257 -25.21 3.65 7.61
N GLU A 258 -26.53 3.68 7.65
CA GLU A 258 -27.33 3.23 8.79
C GLU A 258 -27.26 1.73 9.09
N ASN A 259 -26.80 0.89 8.12
CA ASN A 259 -26.77 -0.57 8.24
C ASN A 259 -25.35 -1.14 8.17
N VAL A 260 -24.32 -0.37 8.50
CA VAL A 260 -22.94 -0.84 8.49
C VAL A 260 -22.59 -1.42 9.86
N SER A 261 -22.28 -2.71 9.91
CA SER A 261 -21.89 -3.37 11.17
C SER A 261 -20.52 -2.90 11.64
N GLU A 262 -20.27 -2.99 12.95
CA GLU A 262 -18.96 -2.67 13.52
C GLU A 262 -17.83 -3.51 12.90
N GLU A 263 -18.11 -4.76 12.55
CA GLU A 263 -17.15 -5.64 11.86
C GLU A 263 -16.70 -5.04 10.51
N VAL A 264 -17.63 -4.50 9.71
CA VAL A 264 -17.34 -3.83 8.44
C VAL A 264 -16.54 -2.54 8.67
N ILE A 265 -16.87 -1.76 9.70
CA ILE A 265 -16.12 -0.56 10.06
C ILE A 265 -14.67 -0.91 10.42
N GLN A 266 -14.45 -1.97 11.19
CA GLN A 266 -13.11 -2.42 11.55
C GLN A 266 -12.34 -2.96 10.32
N GLN A 267 -13.00 -3.68 9.43
CA GLN A 267 -12.42 -4.10 8.15
C GLN A 267 -11.95 -2.90 7.33
N GLN A 268 -12.75 -1.85 7.26
CA GLN A 268 -12.41 -0.65 6.51
C GLN A 268 -11.24 0.13 7.12
N LYS A 269 -11.22 0.26 8.45
CA LYS A 269 -10.07 0.85 9.14
C LYS A 269 -8.77 0.09 8.83
N TYR A 270 -8.84 -1.23 8.85
CA TYR A 270 -7.72 -2.09 8.46
C TYR A 270 -7.32 -1.88 6.99
N LEU A 271 -8.27 -1.94 6.06
CA LEU A 271 -8.02 -1.79 4.62
C LEU A 271 -7.50 -0.39 4.29
N TYR A 272 -7.96 0.66 4.97
CA TYR A 272 -7.43 2.00 4.82
C TYR A 272 -5.95 2.10 5.18
N VAL A 273 -5.51 1.47 6.27
CA VAL A 273 -4.11 1.46 6.70
C VAL A 273 -3.24 0.60 5.78
N THR A 274 -3.76 -0.51 5.29
CA THR A 274 -2.98 -1.44 4.44
C THR A 274 -2.90 -0.99 2.98
N ARG A 275 -3.89 -0.24 2.48
CA ARG A 275 -3.95 0.23 1.09
C ARG A 275 -2.67 0.91 0.60
N PRO A 276 -2.11 1.94 1.28
CA PRO A 276 -0.90 2.58 0.80
C PRO A 276 0.35 1.70 0.90
N GLN A 277 0.34 0.68 1.78
CA GLN A 277 1.46 -0.26 1.94
C GLN A 277 1.47 -1.37 0.89
N SER A 278 0.43 -1.44 0.07
CA SER A 278 0.19 -2.49 -0.91
C SER A 278 0.53 -2.04 -2.34
N SER A 279 -0.03 -2.74 -3.31
CA SER A 279 0.14 -2.45 -4.74
C SER A 279 -0.55 -1.15 -5.21
N ALA A 280 -1.20 -0.38 -4.33
CA ALA A 280 -1.90 0.84 -4.73
C ALA A 280 -0.99 1.87 -5.41
N VAL A 281 0.23 2.06 -4.91
CA VAL A 281 1.21 2.96 -5.53
C VAL A 281 1.66 2.43 -6.89
N ASP A 282 1.85 1.11 -7.02
CA ASP A 282 2.23 0.47 -8.28
C ASP A 282 1.13 0.63 -9.34
N GLU A 283 -0.15 0.48 -8.97
CA GLU A 283 -1.27 0.68 -9.88
C GLU A 283 -1.30 2.10 -10.45
N HIS A 284 -1.06 3.11 -9.60
CA HIS A 284 -0.97 4.49 -10.04
C HIS A 284 0.27 4.73 -10.91
N TYR A 285 1.39 4.10 -10.60
CA TYR A 285 2.62 4.21 -11.38
C TYR A 285 2.46 3.66 -12.79
N PHE A 286 1.82 2.48 -12.93
CA PHE A 286 1.61 1.81 -14.22
C PHE A 286 0.29 2.18 -14.92
N LEU A 287 -0.41 3.23 -14.45
CA LEU A 287 -1.70 3.62 -15.00
C LEU A 287 -1.59 4.06 -16.48
N ASN A 288 -0.51 4.78 -16.83
CA ASN A 288 -0.24 5.16 -18.21
C ASN A 288 -0.07 3.94 -19.12
N GLU A 289 0.68 2.93 -18.70
CA GLU A 289 0.85 1.69 -19.46
C GLU A 289 -0.48 0.93 -19.59
N SER A 290 -1.30 0.95 -18.57
CA SER A 290 -2.64 0.35 -18.57
C SER A 290 -3.56 1.04 -19.57
N ALA A 291 -3.62 2.38 -19.58
CA ALA A 291 -4.38 3.16 -20.53
C ALA A 291 -3.91 2.92 -21.97
N ALA A 292 -2.60 2.94 -22.21
CA ALA A 292 -2.01 2.65 -23.52
C ALA A 292 -2.37 1.24 -24.01
N SER A 293 -2.30 0.24 -23.13
CA SER A 293 -2.66 -1.15 -23.47
C SER A 293 -4.11 -1.29 -23.91
N VAL A 294 -5.04 -0.62 -23.23
CA VAL A 294 -6.48 -0.62 -23.60
C VAL A 294 -6.68 0.09 -24.94
N ARG A 295 -6.03 1.25 -25.14
CA ARG A 295 -6.09 1.97 -26.41
C ARG A 295 -5.60 1.12 -27.59
N ASP A 296 -4.50 0.41 -27.38
CA ASP A 296 -3.92 -0.41 -28.45
C ASP A 296 -4.78 -1.63 -28.77
N ILE A 297 -5.28 -2.37 -27.76
CA ILE A 297 -6.17 -3.49 -28.01
C ILE A 297 -7.46 -3.07 -28.72
N THR A 298 -8.00 -1.89 -28.41
CA THR A 298 -9.19 -1.34 -29.05
C THR A 298 -8.99 -1.16 -30.56
N LYS A 299 -7.78 -0.77 -31.00
CA LYS A 299 -7.45 -0.64 -32.43
C LYS A 299 -7.40 -1.98 -33.15
N PHE A 300 -6.93 -3.03 -32.49
CA PHE A 300 -6.76 -4.35 -33.11
C PHE A 300 -8.02 -5.21 -33.06
N LYS A 301 -8.77 -5.16 -31.98
CA LYS A 301 -9.96 -5.96 -31.77
C LYS A 301 -11.07 -5.12 -31.16
N PRO A 302 -12.01 -4.58 -31.93
CA PRO A 302 -13.14 -3.85 -31.40
C PRO A 302 -14.00 -4.73 -30.49
N LEU A 303 -14.77 -4.12 -29.59
CA LEU A 303 -15.73 -4.82 -28.77
C LEU A 303 -16.78 -5.54 -29.64
N SER A 304 -17.24 -6.69 -29.18
CA SER A 304 -18.31 -7.44 -29.87
C SER A 304 -19.58 -6.62 -29.97
N SER A 305 -20.21 -6.57 -31.15
CA SER A 305 -21.50 -5.90 -31.37
C SER A 305 -22.67 -6.50 -30.58
N ARG A 306 -22.48 -7.69 -29.99
CA ARG A 306 -23.47 -8.33 -29.12
C ARG A 306 -23.39 -7.86 -27.67
N MET A 307 -22.31 -7.18 -27.29
CA MET A 307 -22.08 -6.69 -25.94
C MET A 307 -22.74 -5.32 -25.76
N SER A 308 -23.59 -5.18 -24.75
CA SER A 308 -24.10 -3.87 -24.34
C SER A 308 -23.05 -3.13 -23.51
N VAL A 309 -22.86 -1.85 -23.79
CA VAL A 309 -21.93 -0.99 -23.06
C VAL A 309 -22.71 0.17 -22.47
N SER A 310 -22.61 0.31 -21.13
CA SER A 310 -23.18 1.43 -20.39
C SER A 310 -22.06 2.23 -19.73
N VAL A 311 -22.13 3.56 -19.83
CA VAL A 311 -21.16 4.47 -19.18
C VAL A 311 -21.91 5.34 -18.19
N ILE A 312 -21.43 5.38 -16.95
CA ILE A 312 -21.96 6.20 -15.86
C ILE A 312 -20.85 7.17 -15.46
N THR A 313 -21.10 8.47 -15.57
CA THR A 313 -20.14 9.52 -15.18
C THR A 313 -20.78 10.45 -14.18
N GLY A 314 -20.04 10.74 -13.10
CA GLY A 314 -20.44 11.78 -12.13
C GLY A 314 -19.95 13.18 -12.59
N GLU A 315 -20.60 14.26 -12.10
CA GLU A 315 -20.18 15.65 -12.43
C GLU A 315 -18.74 15.93 -12.06
N SER A 316 -18.25 15.37 -10.95
CA SER A 316 -16.87 15.55 -10.50
C SER A 316 -15.84 14.85 -11.40
N SER A 317 -16.21 13.74 -12.04
CA SER A 317 -15.29 13.02 -12.92
C SER A 317 -15.14 13.68 -14.27
N THR A 318 -16.21 14.31 -14.80
CA THR A 318 -16.14 15.07 -16.06
C THR A 318 -15.17 16.23 -15.99
N THR A 319 -15.03 16.85 -14.82
CA THR A 319 -14.07 17.97 -14.60
C THR A 319 -12.69 17.49 -14.15
N LYS A 320 -12.60 16.31 -13.52
CA LYS A 320 -11.35 15.77 -12.96
C LYS A 320 -10.26 15.54 -14.02
N TYR A 321 -10.65 15.17 -15.25
CA TYR A 321 -9.71 14.88 -16.34
C TYR A 321 -9.62 16.01 -17.38
N GLN A 322 -10.34 17.13 -17.19
CA GLN A 322 -10.26 18.29 -18.08
C GLN A 322 -9.19 19.30 -17.65
N ASN A 323 -8.90 19.38 -16.35
CA ASN A 323 -7.84 20.26 -15.82
C ASN A 323 -7.15 19.53 -14.65
N PRO A 324 -5.81 19.35 -14.72
CA PRO A 324 -5.02 18.76 -13.64
C PRO A 324 -4.92 19.67 -12.43
#